data_aa91e01e732e3685343c1d40033e2e27
#
_entry.id   aa91e01e732e3685343c1d40033e2e27
#
_cell.length_a   1.000
_cell.length_b   1.000
_cell.length_c   1.000
_cell.angle_alpha   90.00
_cell.angle_beta   90.00
_cell.angle_gamma   90.00
#
_symmetry.space_group_name_H-M   'P 1'
#
loop_
_entity.id
_entity.type
_entity.pdbx_description
1 polymer ?
#
loop_
_entity_poly.entity_id
_entity_poly.type
_entity_poly.pdbx_seq_one_letter_code
_entity_poly.pdbx_strand_id
1 'polypeptide(L)'
;LFQNILADVKSNGFKKDAIVFVVSNPVDVLTYLAVKELGLPASQVIGLGTVLDTTRLRSMLALRLDVPATQVNVTIFGEHGDSMVPIWSQAQIANLPLDKFPGVTPSLIAEVEKKTRGSGAEVIKKKGGAGFAVGVSIADVVHSIALDDNRILPVSSLQNGAYGINDVCLSVPTVVGRSGVKSHIEVDLWSKEKTALQKSGSVLRETIDKVVNG
;
A
#
# COMPACT_ATOMS: atom_id res chain seq x y z
N LEU A 1 -0.29 -6.91 22.23
CA LEU A 1 0.86 -6.01 22.21
C LEU A 1 0.53 -4.67 21.54
N PHE A 2 0.06 -4.66 20.27
CA PHE A 2 -0.19 -3.42 19.53
C PHE A 2 -1.29 -2.56 20.18
N GLN A 3 -2.37 -3.15 20.66
CA GLN A 3 -3.42 -2.44 21.39
C GLN A 3 -2.90 -1.75 22.66
N ASN A 4 -1.95 -2.37 23.39
CA ASN A 4 -1.32 -1.74 24.55
C ASN A 4 -0.51 -0.50 24.13
N ILE A 5 0.20 -0.56 22.99
CA ILE A 5 0.90 0.61 22.41
C ILE A 5 -0.09 1.72 22.05
N LEU A 6 -1.22 1.37 21.43
CA LEU A 6 -2.26 2.37 21.11
C LEU A 6 -2.86 3.00 22.38
N ALA A 7 -3.10 2.20 23.43
CA ALA A 7 -3.58 2.69 24.70
C ALA A 7 -2.58 3.65 25.36
N ASP A 8 -1.28 3.31 25.35
CA ASP A 8 -0.23 4.17 25.86
C ASP A 8 -0.11 5.48 25.08
N VAL A 9 -0.15 5.42 23.74
CA VAL A 9 -0.14 6.62 22.88
C VAL A 9 -1.35 7.50 23.18
N LYS A 10 -2.53 6.90 23.33
CA LYS A 10 -3.77 7.62 23.63
C LYS A 10 -3.75 8.28 25.01
N SER A 11 -3.23 7.57 26.03
CA SER A 11 -3.17 8.07 27.40
C SER A 11 -2.17 9.21 27.58
N ASN A 12 -1.06 9.20 26.84
CA ASN A 12 -0.07 10.28 26.85
C ASN A 12 -0.50 11.49 26.00
N GLY A 13 -1.52 11.31 25.16
CA GLY A 13 -2.04 12.34 24.28
C GLY A 13 -1.15 12.62 23.07
N PHE A 14 -1.70 13.28 22.09
CA PHE A 14 -1.02 13.73 20.88
C PHE A 14 -1.58 15.09 20.44
N LYS A 15 -0.80 15.79 19.60
CA LYS A 15 -1.26 17.05 19.02
C LYS A 15 -2.50 16.81 18.15
N LYS A 16 -3.40 17.77 18.09
CA LYS A 16 -4.65 17.69 17.31
C LYS A 16 -4.41 17.45 15.82
N ASP A 17 -3.28 17.88 15.30
CA ASP A 17 -2.84 17.75 13.91
C ASP A 17 -1.83 16.62 13.70
N ALA A 18 -1.64 15.75 14.68
CA ALA A 18 -0.74 14.62 14.57
C ALA A 18 -1.19 13.63 13.49
N ILE A 19 -0.22 13.09 12.74
CA ILE A 19 -0.43 11.97 11.82
C ILE A 19 0.16 10.71 12.47
N VAL A 20 -0.64 9.67 12.54
CA VAL A 20 -0.19 8.34 12.94
C VAL A 20 0.15 7.53 11.71
N PHE A 21 1.41 7.13 11.61
CA PHE A 21 1.91 6.35 10.48
C PHE A 21 2.32 4.94 10.93
N VAL A 22 1.54 3.95 10.53
CA VAL A 22 1.73 2.53 10.89
C VAL A 22 2.65 1.87 9.86
N VAL A 23 3.72 1.23 10.37
CA VAL A 23 4.72 0.53 9.52
C VAL A 23 4.82 -0.96 9.86
N SER A 24 4.47 -1.33 11.10
CA SER A 24 4.52 -2.73 11.57
C SER A 24 3.49 -3.60 10.86
N ASN A 25 3.84 -4.88 10.68
CA ASN A 25 2.94 -5.88 10.09
C ASN A 25 2.14 -6.66 11.14
N PRO A 26 0.91 -7.06 10.75
CA PRO A 26 0.20 -6.87 9.47
C PRO A 26 -0.34 -5.42 9.32
N VAL A 27 0.29 -4.64 8.44
CA VAL A 27 0.13 -3.18 8.39
C VAL A 27 -1.32 -2.72 8.19
N ASP A 28 -2.10 -3.38 7.34
CA ASP A 28 -3.48 -2.99 7.05
C ASP A 28 -4.40 -3.20 8.26
N VAL A 29 -4.25 -4.35 8.93
CA VAL A 29 -5.00 -4.67 10.16
C VAL A 29 -4.62 -3.72 11.29
N LEU A 30 -3.32 -3.47 11.48
CA LEU A 30 -2.85 -2.56 12.52
C LEU A 30 -3.27 -1.11 12.24
N THR A 31 -3.30 -0.68 10.98
CA THR A 31 -3.82 0.64 10.59
C THR A 31 -5.31 0.74 10.92
N TYR A 32 -6.10 -0.29 10.64
CA TYR A 32 -7.51 -0.33 11.00
C TYR A 32 -7.72 -0.22 12.51
N LEU A 33 -6.98 -0.98 13.32
CA LEU A 33 -7.06 -0.89 14.77
C LEU A 33 -6.69 0.52 15.27
N ALA A 34 -5.65 1.13 14.73
CA ALA A 34 -5.25 2.49 15.07
C ALA A 34 -6.37 3.51 14.75
N VAL A 35 -7.05 3.38 13.61
CA VAL A 35 -8.21 4.21 13.26
C VAL A 35 -9.33 4.07 14.29
N LYS A 36 -9.62 2.85 14.74
CA LYS A 36 -10.72 2.58 15.66
C LYS A 36 -10.44 3.00 17.11
N GLU A 37 -9.19 2.86 17.55
CA GLU A 37 -8.86 3.00 18.97
C GLU A 37 -8.32 4.37 19.36
N LEU A 38 -7.62 5.10 18.47
CA LEU A 38 -6.98 6.36 18.83
C LEU A 38 -7.95 7.54 18.96
N GLY A 39 -9.11 7.50 18.31
CA GLY A 39 -10.08 8.61 18.30
C GLY A 39 -9.63 9.80 17.43
N LEU A 40 -8.62 9.63 16.58
CA LEU A 40 -8.26 10.59 15.55
C LEU A 40 -9.20 10.48 14.34
N PRO A 41 -9.36 11.55 13.56
CA PRO A 41 -9.96 11.45 12.24
C PRO A 41 -9.26 10.34 11.42
N ALA A 42 -10.02 9.50 10.71
CA ALA A 42 -9.46 8.43 9.91
C ALA A 42 -8.43 8.91 8.88
N SER A 43 -8.57 10.14 8.40
CA SER A 43 -7.60 10.78 7.51
C SER A 43 -6.22 10.99 8.12
N GLN A 44 -6.12 11.07 9.45
CA GLN A 44 -4.85 11.24 10.17
C GLN A 44 -4.15 9.92 10.50
N VAL A 45 -4.71 8.78 10.13
CA VAL A 45 -4.12 7.46 10.36
C VAL A 45 -3.82 6.79 9.01
N ILE A 46 -2.55 6.52 8.76
CA ILE A 46 -2.04 5.98 7.49
C ILE A 46 -1.16 4.77 7.79
N GLY A 47 -1.28 3.72 6.99
CA GLY A 47 -0.32 2.62 6.95
C GLY A 47 0.60 2.71 5.73
N LEU A 48 1.80 2.13 5.82
CA LEU A 48 2.74 2.10 4.69
C LEU A 48 2.15 1.41 3.46
N GLY A 49 1.26 0.45 3.66
CA GLY A 49 0.54 -0.24 2.60
C GLY A 49 1.48 -0.86 1.56
N THR A 50 1.09 -0.75 0.29
CA THR A 50 1.82 -1.33 -0.84
C THR A 50 2.82 -0.38 -1.50
N VAL A 51 3.24 0.70 -0.83
CA VAL A 51 4.25 1.65 -1.36
C VAL A 51 5.55 0.91 -1.69
N LEU A 52 6.04 0.08 -0.76
CA LEU A 52 7.25 -0.71 -0.98
C LEU A 52 7.09 -1.76 -2.07
N ASP A 53 5.95 -2.47 -2.09
CA ASP A 53 5.69 -3.51 -3.10
C ASP A 53 5.59 -2.91 -4.50
N THR A 54 4.98 -1.75 -4.61
CA THR A 54 4.93 -0.96 -5.85
C THR A 54 6.34 -0.59 -6.34
N THR A 55 7.19 -0.11 -5.45
CA THR A 55 8.58 0.23 -5.79
C THR A 55 9.37 -1.02 -6.24
N ARG A 56 9.18 -2.15 -5.57
CA ARG A 56 9.78 -3.44 -5.96
C ARG A 56 9.32 -3.88 -7.34
N LEU A 57 8.01 -3.83 -7.60
CA LEU A 57 7.44 -4.20 -8.90
C LEU A 57 8.01 -3.34 -10.03
N ARG A 58 8.07 -2.02 -9.85
CA ARG A 58 8.68 -1.08 -10.80
C ARG A 58 10.14 -1.41 -11.07
N SER A 59 10.92 -1.64 -10.02
CA SER A 59 12.34 -1.98 -10.14
C SER A 59 12.56 -3.30 -10.87
N MET A 60 11.74 -4.32 -10.60
CA MET A 60 11.87 -5.63 -11.27
C MET A 60 11.50 -5.54 -12.75
N LEU A 61 10.45 -4.81 -13.10
CA LEU A 61 10.11 -4.56 -14.51
C LEU A 61 11.22 -3.79 -15.22
N ALA A 62 11.73 -2.72 -14.60
CA ALA A 62 12.80 -1.91 -15.13
C ALA A 62 14.04 -2.74 -15.47
N LEU A 63 14.47 -3.60 -14.54
CA LEU A 63 15.61 -4.51 -14.72
C LEU A 63 15.39 -5.53 -15.83
N ARG A 64 14.16 -6.04 -16.00
CA ARG A 64 13.85 -7.07 -17.00
C ARG A 64 13.68 -6.49 -18.40
N LEU A 65 13.31 -5.22 -18.50
CA LEU A 65 13.08 -4.54 -19.78
C LEU A 65 14.20 -3.57 -20.17
N ASP A 66 15.26 -3.50 -19.35
CA ASP A 66 16.41 -2.62 -19.53
C ASP A 66 16.02 -1.15 -19.71
N VAL A 67 15.14 -0.66 -18.81
CA VAL A 67 14.67 0.73 -18.81
C VAL A 67 14.90 1.37 -17.44
N PRO A 68 15.00 2.71 -17.33
CA PRO A 68 15.06 3.37 -16.03
C PRO A 68 13.77 3.11 -15.21
N ALA A 69 13.91 2.78 -13.93
CA ALA A 69 12.76 2.54 -13.04
C ALA A 69 11.84 3.77 -12.91
N THR A 70 12.36 4.97 -13.12
CA THR A 70 11.62 6.22 -13.14
C THR A 70 10.64 6.34 -14.31
N GLN A 71 10.83 5.54 -15.35
CA GLN A 71 9.93 5.48 -16.53
C GLN A 71 8.86 4.40 -16.39
N VAL A 72 8.97 3.51 -15.41
CA VAL A 72 7.98 2.45 -15.18
C VAL A 72 6.88 2.96 -14.25
N ASN A 73 5.67 3.04 -14.75
CA ASN A 73 4.49 3.41 -13.98
C ASN A 73 3.56 2.20 -13.85
N VAL A 74 3.53 1.62 -12.68
CA VAL A 74 2.63 0.54 -12.28
C VAL A 74 2.43 0.65 -10.77
N THR A 75 1.26 0.28 -10.27
CA THR A 75 0.94 0.38 -8.84
C THR A 75 0.30 -0.91 -8.35
N ILE A 76 0.54 -1.26 -7.10
CA ILE A 76 -0.10 -2.39 -6.43
C ILE A 76 -1.17 -1.84 -5.49
N PHE A 77 -2.39 -2.39 -5.58
CA PHE A 77 -3.52 -2.07 -4.69
C PHE A 77 -3.80 -3.25 -3.75
N GLY A 78 -4.74 -3.04 -2.82
CA GLY A 78 -5.21 -4.06 -1.91
C GLY A 78 -4.34 -4.22 -0.67
N GLU A 79 -4.30 -5.42 -0.14
CA GLU A 79 -3.54 -5.81 1.04
C GLU A 79 -2.02 -5.73 0.79
N HIS A 80 -1.27 -5.31 1.80
CA HIS A 80 0.17 -5.58 1.86
C HIS A 80 0.39 -7.04 2.30
N GLY A 81 0.25 -7.97 1.39
CA GLY A 81 0.32 -9.41 1.66
C GLY A 81 -0.01 -10.24 0.41
N ASP A 82 -0.46 -11.47 0.63
CA ASP A 82 -0.67 -12.43 -0.46
C ASP A 82 -1.80 -12.03 -1.41
N SER A 83 -2.78 -11.24 -0.95
CA SER A 83 -3.89 -10.77 -1.78
C SER A 83 -3.65 -9.42 -2.46
N MET A 84 -2.39 -8.92 -2.49
CA MET A 84 -2.02 -7.72 -3.24
C MET A 84 -2.39 -7.83 -4.72
N VAL A 85 -2.79 -6.73 -5.33
CA VAL A 85 -3.27 -6.68 -6.71
C VAL A 85 -2.43 -5.70 -7.54
N PRO A 86 -1.48 -6.17 -8.34
CA PRO A 86 -0.81 -5.34 -9.34
C PRO A 86 -1.82 -4.86 -10.39
N ILE A 87 -1.83 -3.56 -10.66
CA ILE A 87 -2.77 -2.93 -11.60
C ILE A 87 -2.10 -2.80 -12.97
N TRP A 88 -2.28 -3.80 -13.77
CA TRP A 88 -1.72 -3.89 -15.13
C TRP A 88 -2.50 -3.05 -16.13
N SER A 89 -3.80 -2.85 -15.89
CA SER A 89 -4.67 -2.01 -16.73
C SER A 89 -4.18 -0.56 -16.86
N GLN A 90 -3.44 -0.08 -15.86
CA GLN A 90 -2.89 1.29 -15.81
C GLN A 90 -1.38 1.32 -15.98
N ALA A 91 -0.75 0.15 -16.25
CA ALA A 91 0.70 0.06 -16.34
C ALA A 91 1.25 0.67 -17.63
N GLN A 92 2.29 1.49 -17.50
CA GLN A 92 2.94 2.20 -18.60
C GLN A 92 4.46 2.20 -18.44
N ILE A 93 5.16 2.30 -19.56
CA ILE A 93 6.59 2.61 -19.62
C ILE A 93 6.76 3.82 -20.54
N ALA A 94 7.35 4.91 -20.03
CA ALA A 94 7.51 6.16 -20.77
C ALA A 94 6.21 6.64 -21.45
N ASN A 95 5.07 6.54 -20.74
CA ASN A 95 3.71 6.86 -21.23
C ASN A 95 3.16 5.93 -22.33
N LEU A 96 3.87 4.87 -22.69
CA LEU A 96 3.33 3.83 -23.56
C LEU A 96 2.63 2.76 -22.71
N PRO A 97 1.43 2.29 -23.05
CA PRO A 97 0.81 1.17 -22.38
C PRO A 97 1.73 -0.03 -22.33
N LEU A 98 1.79 -0.72 -21.18
CA LEU A 98 2.73 -1.81 -20.96
C LEU A 98 2.60 -2.93 -22.00
N ASP A 99 1.38 -3.25 -22.43
CA ASP A 99 1.09 -4.27 -23.43
C ASP A 99 1.61 -3.94 -24.84
N LYS A 100 1.96 -2.66 -25.09
CA LYS A 100 2.56 -2.19 -26.34
C LYS A 100 4.08 -2.07 -26.28
N PHE A 101 4.67 -2.24 -25.09
CA PHE A 101 6.10 -2.09 -24.93
C PHE A 101 6.85 -3.38 -25.41
N PRO A 102 7.92 -3.25 -26.21
CA PRO A 102 8.68 -4.40 -26.71
C PRO A 102 9.22 -5.27 -25.57
N GLY A 103 9.15 -6.59 -25.72
CA GLY A 103 9.65 -7.54 -24.73
C GLY A 103 8.66 -7.87 -23.61
N VAL A 104 7.54 -7.19 -23.51
CA VAL A 104 6.49 -7.52 -22.54
C VAL A 104 5.71 -8.74 -23.02
N THR A 105 5.70 -9.79 -22.19
CA THR A 105 4.98 -11.03 -22.44
C THR A 105 4.19 -11.46 -21.22
N PRO A 106 3.12 -12.27 -21.37
CA PRO A 106 2.40 -12.82 -20.21
C PRO A 106 3.31 -13.58 -19.23
N SER A 107 4.34 -14.26 -19.73
CA SER A 107 5.31 -14.97 -18.90
C SER A 107 6.17 -14.02 -18.07
N LEU A 108 6.63 -12.91 -18.65
CA LEU A 108 7.36 -11.86 -17.93
C LEU A 108 6.51 -11.26 -16.82
N ILE A 109 5.27 -10.92 -17.11
CA ILE A 109 4.32 -10.38 -16.14
C ILE A 109 4.16 -11.33 -14.96
N ALA A 110 3.87 -12.61 -15.22
CA ALA A 110 3.69 -13.64 -14.19
C ALA A 110 4.96 -13.84 -13.35
N GLU A 111 6.15 -13.84 -13.98
CA GLU A 111 7.43 -13.95 -13.29
C GLU A 111 7.67 -12.77 -12.34
N VAL A 112 7.49 -11.55 -12.83
CA VAL A 112 7.72 -10.32 -12.04
C VAL A 112 6.74 -10.24 -10.89
N GLU A 113 5.46 -10.55 -11.11
CA GLU A 113 4.44 -10.59 -10.05
C GLU A 113 4.81 -11.59 -8.96
N LYS A 114 5.17 -12.83 -9.32
CA LYS A 114 5.59 -13.86 -8.38
C LYS A 114 6.81 -13.43 -7.56
N LYS A 115 7.81 -12.83 -8.21
CA LYS A 115 9.02 -12.33 -7.53
C LYS A 115 8.69 -11.17 -6.58
N THR A 116 7.80 -10.27 -6.98
CA THR A 116 7.37 -9.16 -6.12
C THR A 116 6.73 -9.67 -4.84
N ARG A 117 5.77 -10.60 -4.92
CA ARG A 117 5.13 -11.21 -3.75
C ARG A 117 6.13 -11.89 -2.82
N GLY A 118 7.09 -12.63 -3.36
CA GLY A 118 8.09 -13.36 -2.57
C GLY A 118 9.25 -12.50 -2.05
N SER A 119 9.41 -11.27 -2.54
CA SER A 119 10.63 -10.47 -2.30
C SER A 119 10.84 -10.09 -0.84
N GLY A 120 9.77 -9.86 -0.07
CA GLY A 120 9.85 -9.54 1.36
C GLY A 120 10.48 -10.68 2.15
N ALA A 121 9.94 -11.89 2.00
CA ALA A 121 10.43 -13.09 2.66
C ALA A 121 11.88 -13.43 2.24
N GLU A 122 12.22 -13.24 0.98
CA GLU A 122 13.59 -13.47 0.47
C GLU A 122 14.61 -12.52 1.12
N VAL A 123 14.29 -11.23 1.24
CA VAL A 123 15.17 -10.24 1.88
C VAL A 123 15.35 -10.56 3.36
N ILE A 124 14.28 -10.88 4.09
CA ILE A 124 14.34 -11.28 5.50
C ILE A 124 15.22 -12.52 5.66
N LYS A 125 15.05 -13.53 4.82
CA LYS A 125 15.86 -14.75 4.84
C LYS A 125 17.35 -14.48 4.63
N LYS A 126 17.70 -13.54 3.72
CA LYS A 126 19.10 -13.23 3.37
C LYS A 126 19.78 -12.24 4.32
N LYS A 127 19.04 -11.31 4.92
CA LYS A 127 19.61 -10.20 5.70
C LYS A 127 19.11 -10.11 7.14
N GLY A 128 18.20 -10.99 7.56
CA GLY A 128 17.60 -10.94 8.90
C GLY A 128 16.59 -9.81 9.10
N GLY A 129 16.36 -8.95 8.09
CA GLY A 129 15.38 -7.86 8.14
C GLY A 129 15.34 -7.06 6.84
N ALA A 130 14.28 -6.29 6.63
CA ALA A 130 14.01 -5.55 5.39
C ALA A 130 14.20 -4.01 5.54
N GLY A 131 15.07 -3.54 6.44
CA GLY A 131 15.12 -2.15 6.92
C GLY A 131 15.34 -1.08 5.84
N PHE A 132 16.31 -1.23 4.94
CA PHE A 132 16.69 -0.15 4.00
C PHE A 132 15.56 0.23 3.05
N ALA A 133 14.97 -0.73 2.36
CA ALA A 133 13.90 -0.45 1.40
C ALA A 133 12.63 0.06 2.09
N VAL A 134 12.34 -0.44 3.28
CA VAL A 134 11.26 0.06 4.14
C VAL A 134 11.54 1.51 4.53
N GLY A 135 12.76 1.83 4.98
CA GLY A 135 13.17 3.19 5.35
C GLY A 135 12.99 4.20 4.22
N VAL A 136 13.37 3.85 2.99
CA VAL A 136 13.16 4.70 1.80
C VAL A 136 11.67 4.91 1.55
N SER A 137 10.85 3.86 1.64
CA SER A 137 9.40 3.97 1.45
C SER A 137 8.73 4.82 2.55
N ILE A 138 9.19 4.72 3.80
CA ILE A 138 8.75 5.60 4.89
C ILE A 138 9.10 7.05 4.57
N ALA A 139 10.35 7.31 4.17
CA ALA A 139 10.81 8.65 3.83
C ALA A 139 9.97 9.28 2.71
N ASP A 140 9.55 8.49 1.72
CA ASP A 140 8.71 8.93 0.60
C ASP A 140 7.32 9.40 1.05
N VAL A 141 6.68 8.66 1.97
CA VAL A 141 5.39 9.04 2.56
C VAL A 141 5.54 10.24 3.50
N VAL A 142 6.55 10.21 4.38
CA VAL A 142 6.82 11.33 5.32
C VAL A 142 7.15 12.62 4.58
N HIS A 143 7.87 12.54 3.47
CA HIS A 143 8.16 13.69 2.62
C HIS A 143 6.87 14.33 2.09
N SER A 144 5.92 13.52 1.60
CA SER A 144 4.64 14.03 1.12
C SER A 144 3.84 14.75 2.22
N ILE A 145 3.85 14.21 3.43
CA ILE A 145 3.19 14.83 4.59
C ILE A 145 3.90 16.13 4.99
N ALA A 146 5.22 16.10 5.11
CA ALA A 146 6.03 17.24 5.60
C ALA A 146 5.98 18.44 4.66
N LEU A 147 6.04 18.22 3.35
CA LEU A 147 6.02 19.26 2.33
C LEU A 147 4.64 19.63 1.81
N ASP A 148 3.61 18.87 2.18
CA ASP A 148 2.23 19.03 1.67
C ASP A 148 2.14 18.98 0.13
N ASP A 149 2.93 18.09 -0.48
CA ASP A 149 3.07 18.04 -1.94
C ASP A 149 1.95 17.27 -2.65
N ASN A 150 1.01 16.70 -1.89
CA ASN A 150 -0.19 16.03 -2.38
C ASN A 150 0.10 14.87 -3.36
N ARG A 151 1.14 14.09 -3.06
CA ARG A 151 1.48 12.93 -3.89
C ARG A 151 0.39 11.87 -3.81
N ILE A 152 0.21 11.18 -4.93
CA ILE A 152 -0.69 10.03 -5.01
C ILE A 152 0.14 8.78 -4.69
N LEU A 153 -0.12 8.20 -3.52
CA LEU A 153 0.62 7.05 -2.99
C LEU A 153 -0.32 5.89 -2.65
N PRO A 154 0.07 4.64 -2.88
CA PRO A 154 -0.73 3.48 -2.50
C PRO A 154 -0.51 3.14 -1.01
N VAL A 155 -0.83 4.09 -0.14
CA VAL A 155 -0.81 3.90 1.32
C VAL A 155 -2.04 3.14 1.79
N SER A 156 -1.90 2.41 2.89
CA SER A 156 -3.05 1.79 3.57
C SER A 156 -3.85 2.85 4.31
N SER A 157 -5.13 2.94 4.02
CA SER A 157 -6.06 3.88 4.65
C SER A 157 -7.46 3.31 4.71
N LEU A 158 -8.28 3.84 5.65
CA LEU A 158 -9.66 3.38 5.81
C LEU A 158 -10.47 3.66 4.54
N GLN A 159 -11.07 2.62 3.99
CA GLN A 159 -11.92 2.71 2.82
C GLN A 159 -13.36 3.00 3.20
N ASN A 160 -13.97 3.92 2.46
CA ASN A 160 -15.36 4.32 2.61
C ASN A 160 -16.01 4.48 1.22
N GLY A 161 -16.12 3.37 0.50
CA GLY A 161 -16.83 3.29 -0.79
C GLY A 161 -15.96 3.10 -2.01
N ALA A 162 -14.67 3.45 -1.99
CA ALA A 162 -13.80 3.27 -3.15
C ALA A 162 -13.81 1.81 -3.63
N TYR A 163 -14.05 1.59 -4.92
CA TYR A 163 -14.23 0.28 -5.57
C TYR A 163 -15.32 -0.59 -4.92
N GLY A 164 -16.26 -0.01 -4.16
CA GLY A 164 -17.28 -0.72 -3.39
C GLY A 164 -16.77 -1.34 -2.08
N ILE A 165 -15.57 -0.97 -1.64
CA ILE A 165 -14.93 -1.49 -0.43
C ILE A 165 -15.18 -0.54 0.74
N ASN A 166 -15.57 -1.10 1.89
CA ASN A 166 -15.90 -0.34 3.09
C ASN A 166 -15.31 -0.99 4.34
N ASP A 167 -15.05 -0.16 5.35
CA ASP A 167 -14.68 -0.56 6.71
C ASP A 167 -13.50 -1.54 6.80
N VAL A 168 -12.52 -1.35 5.95
CA VAL A 168 -11.19 -1.99 5.99
C VAL A 168 -10.12 -0.96 5.64
N CYS A 169 -8.90 -1.14 6.13
CA CYS A 169 -7.75 -0.42 5.63
C CYS A 169 -7.04 -1.27 4.57
N LEU A 170 -6.80 -0.69 3.41
CA LEU A 170 -6.02 -1.26 2.33
C LEU A 170 -5.50 -0.16 1.40
N SER A 171 -4.66 -0.54 0.46
CA SER A 171 -4.01 0.40 -0.46
C SER A 171 -4.82 0.62 -1.72
N VAL A 172 -5.12 1.90 -1.99
CA VAL A 172 -5.63 2.41 -3.28
C VAL A 172 -4.88 3.71 -3.59
N PRO A 173 -4.99 4.29 -4.79
CA PRO A 173 -4.41 5.61 -5.06
C PRO A 173 -4.97 6.64 -4.10
N THR A 174 -4.12 7.15 -3.22
CA THR A 174 -4.50 8.05 -2.12
C THR A 174 -3.71 9.34 -2.23
N VAL A 175 -4.39 10.47 -2.26
CA VAL A 175 -3.73 11.78 -2.16
C VAL A 175 -3.32 12.01 -0.72
N VAL A 176 -2.01 12.12 -0.50
CA VAL A 176 -1.41 12.29 0.82
C VAL A 176 -0.79 13.68 0.92
N GLY A 177 -1.09 14.38 1.99
CA GLY A 177 -0.53 15.69 2.28
C GLY A 177 -0.39 15.93 3.79
N ARG A 178 -0.20 17.18 4.20
CA ARG A 178 0.07 17.57 5.59
C ARG A 178 -1.00 17.09 6.58
N SER A 179 -2.25 17.04 6.18
CA SER A 179 -3.35 16.56 7.02
C SER A 179 -3.59 15.04 6.95
N GLY A 180 -2.68 14.31 6.29
CA GLY A 180 -2.81 12.88 6.04
C GLY A 180 -3.52 12.56 4.73
N VAL A 181 -4.49 11.67 4.75
CA VAL A 181 -5.31 11.29 3.58
C VAL A 181 -6.25 12.44 3.22
N LYS A 182 -6.13 12.98 2.01
CA LYS A 182 -7.02 14.02 1.47
C LYS A 182 -8.18 13.43 0.67
N SER A 183 -7.90 12.45 -0.17
CA SER A 183 -8.91 11.76 -0.98
C SER A 183 -8.37 10.43 -1.53
N HIS A 184 -9.28 9.54 -1.87
CA HIS A 184 -9.00 8.36 -2.69
C HIS A 184 -9.33 8.66 -4.14
N ILE A 185 -8.55 8.11 -5.07
CA ILE A 185 -8.78 8.25 -6.50
C ILE A 185 -9.14 6.88 -7.06
N GLU A 186 -10.30 6.78 -7.70
CA GLU A 186 -10.67 5.60 -8.45
C GLU A 186 -10.20 5.74 -9.90
N VAL A 187 -9.53 4.72 -10.40
CA VAL A 187 -9.15 4.57 -11.80
C VAL A 187 -9.91 3.39 -12.41
N ASP A 188 -10.06 3.39 -13.72
CA ASP A 188 -10.68 2.28 -14.43
C ASP A 188 -9.81 1.03 -14.33
N LEU A 189 -10.37 -0.03 -13.79
CA LEU A 189 -9.74 -1.33 -13.63
C LEU A 189 -10.34 -2.36 -14.56
N TRP A 190 -9.54 -3.31 -15.02
CA TRP A 190 -10.11 -4.51 -15.64
C TRP A 190 -11.01 -5.24 -14.65
N SER A 191 -12.05 -5.90 -15.13
CA SER A 191 -13.00 -6.62 -14.27
C SER A 191 -12.32 -7.61 -13.33
N LYS A 192 -11.26 -8.30 -13.80
CA LYS A 192 -10.47 -9.23 -12.98
C LYS A 192 -9.71 -8.53 -11.83
N GLU A 193 -9.18 -7.32 -12.08
CA GLU A 193 -8.47 -6.55 -11.07
C GLU A 193 -9.43 -6.00 -10.02
N LYS A 194 -10.58 -5.48 -10.46
CA LYS A 194 -11.64 -5.03 -9.54
C LYS A 194 -12.13 -6.16 -8.65
N THR A 195 -12.41 -7.34 -9.21
CA THR A 195 -12.80 -8.53 -8.44
C THR A 195 -11.71 -8.96 -7.46
N ALA A 196 -10.45 -8.97 -7.90
CA ALA A 196 -9.32 -9.31 -7.04
C ALA A 196 -9.16 -8.31 -5.88
N LEU A 197 -9.34 -7.01 -6.16
CA LEU A 197 -9.27 -5.95 -5.15
C LEU A 197 -10.40 -6.08 -4.11
N GLN A 198 -11.62 -6.35 -4.55
CA GLN A 198 -12.76 -6.60 -3.66
C GLN A 198 -12.51 -7.85 -2.79
N LYS A 199 -11.96 -8.92 -3.37
CA LYS A 199 -11.56 -10.11 -2.62
C LYS A 199 -10.48 -9.80 -1.58
N SER A 200 -9.49 -8.95 -1.92
CA SER A 200 -8.47 -8.48 -0.98
C SER A 200 -9.10 -7.76 0.21
N GLY A 201 -10.09 -6.91 -0.03
CA GLY A 201 -10.87 -6.26 1.03
C GLY A 201 -11.61 -7.27 1.93
N SER A 202 -12.21 -8.31 1.33
CA SER A 202 -12.90 -9.36 2.10
C SER A 202 -11.94 -10.17 2.98
N VAL A 203 -10.77 -10.54 2.47
CA VAL A 203 -9.72 -11.25 3.23
C VAL A 203 -9.28 -10.43 4.45
N LEU A 204 -9.08 -9.13 4.26
CA LEU A 204 -8.74 -8.21 5.36
C LEU A 204 -9.87 -8.11 6.37
N ARG A 205 -11.14 -8.02 5.92
CA ARG A 205 -12.27 -7.96 6.84
C ARG A 205 -12.36 -9.21 7.71
N GLU A 206 -12.23 -10.40 7.12
CA GLU A 206 -12.21 -11.66 7.87
C GLU A 206 -11.09 -11.71 8.90
N THR A 207 -9.91 -11.16 8.56
CA THR A 207 -8.76 -11.11 9.48
C THR A 207 -9.02 -10.14 10.62
N ILE A 208 -9.56 -8.96 10.32
CA ILE A 208 -9.92 -7.95 11.31
C ILE A 208 -10.98 -8.51 12.27
N ASP A 209 -12.01 -9.18 11.76
CA ASP A 209 -13.07 -9.75 12.58
C ASP A 209 -12.54 -10.79 13.58
N LYS A 210 -11.57 -11.62 13.18
CA LYS A 210 -10.90 -12.55 14.08
C LYS A 210 -10.09 -11.86 15.17
N VAL A 211 -9.51 -10.71 14.88
CA VAL A 211 -8.69 -9.97 15.85
C VAL A 211 -9.54 -9.14 16.81
N VAL A 212 -10.67 -8.62 16.34
CA VAL A 212 -11.56 -7.75 17.14
C VAL A 212 -12.51 -8.56 18.02
N ASN A 213 -12.95 -9.75 17.57
CA ASN A 213 -13.96 -10.58 18.25
C ASN A 213 -13.37 -11.81 18.96
N GLY A 214 -12.06 -12.04 18.87
CA GLY A 214 -11.34 -13.14 19.54
C GLY A 214 -10.53 -12.64 20.71
#